data_d4bc06a873e3b6ce2871d6de23c91b1f
#
_entry.id   d4bc06a873e3b6ce2871d6de23c91b1f
#
_cell.length_a   1.000
_cell.length_b   1.000
_cell.length_c   1.000
_cell.angle_alpha   90.00
_cell.angle_beta   90.00
_cell.angle_gamma   90.00
#
_symmetry.space_group_name_H-M   'P 1'
#
loop_
_entity.id
_entity.type
_entity.pdbx_description
1 polymer ?
#
loop_
_entity_poly.entity_id
_entity_poly.type
_entity_poly.pdbx_seq_one_letter_code
_entity_poly.pdbx_strand_id
1 'polypeptide(L)'
;MKILKFGGTSVGSAQRIRSVASIVTSVPGRKVLVLSAMSGTTDSLVEIGKLLLGGNKEKASEYTEKLRNRYAQVILELFREESQREEARQSLRPYIHFLQEQINNEAFTHNDEKKILALGEKMSTTLMALTMKLYEGIIPIHLDALTFMRIDHDGRPDIAYIAEHLNPLVNAHKDSDALFLTEGYISVNAFGEVDNLRRGGSDYTATLIGEAIVAEEIQIWTDIDGLHNNDPRVVNVTSPVRRLNFGEAAELARFGAKILHPACIEPAKRGNIPVKLLYTLDPQAPGTVISSKTSTEMIKAVSAKDGMSVLTLTLRPQINGIPSTAEALFKIGELLNKHHLTVDIMTGSGDTFVLVVEDTPAVEMFCSDASEWISIDYQKEMTIIAVVGDMSWQRMGFESQILTALDYVPIRIIAYGCSNYGIDLVIATEDKNRAMIALSDHLFTNMKVYAEMT
;
A
#
# COMPACT_ATOMS: atom_id res chain seq x y z
N MET A 1 12.17 -20.23 -2.50
CA MET A 1 11.61 -19.49 -3.67
C MET A 1 11.49 -18.03 -3.32
N LYS A 2 11.79 -17.11 -4.25
CA LYS A 2 11.68 -15.65 -4.03
C LYS A 2 10.44 -15.09 -4.72
N ILE A 3 9.83 -14.07 -4.15
CA ILE A 3 8.76 -13.32 -4.77
C ILE A 3 9.32 -11.96 -5.21
N LEU A 4 9.15 -11.60 -6.46
CA LEU A 4 9.58 -10.33 -7.02
C LEU A 4 8.34 -9.56 -7.49
N LYS A 5 8.05 -8.42 -6.88
CA LYS A 5 6.93 -7.58 -7.29
C LYS A 5 7.45 -6.28 -7.90
N PHE A 6 6.91 -5.90 -9.05
CA PHE A 6 7.22 -4.61 -9.67
C PHE A 6 5.97 -3.76 -9.78
N GLY A 7 6.10 -2.49 -9.35
CA GLY A 7 5.03 -1.50 -9.40
C GLY A 7 4.77 -0.98 -10.81
N GLY A 8 3.65 -0.29 -10.99
CA GLY A 8 3.26 0.27 -12.30
C GLY A 8 4.28 1.25 -12.88
N THR A 9 4.95 2.03 -12.02
CA THR A 9 6.06 2.91 -12.43
C THR A 9 7.26 2.12 -12.95
N SER A 10 7.54 0.95 -12.39
CA SER A 10 8.63 0.07 -12.82
C SER A 10 8.39 -0.59 -14.18
N VAL A 11 7.14 -0.71 -14.62
CA VAL A 11 6.75 -1.27 -15.93
C VAL A 11 6.05 -0.22 -16.83
N GLY A 12 6.18 1.06 -16.51
CA GLY A 12 5.44 2.16 -17.14
C GLY A 12 5.90 2.56 -18.55
N SER A 13 6.99 2.02 -19.08
CA SER A 13 7.50 2.27 -20.44
C SER A 13 8.24 1.08 -21.00
N ALA A 14 8.46 1.05 -22.31
CA ALA A 14 9.21 0.00 -23.00
C ALA A 14 10.62 -0.21 -22.42
N GLN A 15 11.35 0.86 -22.13
CA GLN A 15 12.66 0.80 -21.51
C GLN A 15 12.61 0.15 -20.12
N ARG A 16 11.63 0.56 -19.30
CA ARG A 16 11.45 0.01 -17.94
C ARG A 16 11.06 -1.47 -17.96
N ILE A 17 10.17 -1.87 -18.87
CA ILE A 17 9.82 -3.30 -19.06
C ILE A 17 11.06 -4.14 -19.37
N ARG A 18 11.96 -3.68 -20.27
CA ARG A 18 13.23 -4.36 -20.55
C ARG A 18 14.14 -4.41 -19.33
N SER A 19 14.26 -3.31 -18.59
CA SER A 19 15.07 -3.27 -17.35
C SER A 19 14.53 -4.26 -16.31
N VAL A 20 13.22 -4.35 -16.13
CA VAL A 20 12.60 -5.35 -15.25
C VAL A 20 12.90 -6.77 -15.71
N ALA A 21 12.78 -7.06 -17.01
CA ALA A 21 13.12 -8.38 -17.55
C ALA A 21 14.58 -8.77 -17.20
N SER A 22 15.52 -7.86 -17.40
CA SER A 22 16.93 -8.07 -17.05
C SER A 22 17.16 -8.25 -15.54
N ILE A 23 16.49 -7.47 -14.69
CA ILE A 23 16.55 -7.64 -13.21
C ILE A 23 16.04 -9.02 -12.83
N VAL A 24 14.88 -9.43 -13.34
CA VAL A 24 14.26 -10.74 -13.04
C VAL A 24 15.21 -11.88 -13.44
N THR A 25 15.86 -11.77 -14.59
CA THR A 25 16.81 -12.77 -15.08
C THR A 25 18.06 -12.85 -14.21
N SER A 26 18.53 -11.72 -13.68
CA SER A 26 19.72 -11.67 -12.81
C SER A 26 19.51 -12.30 -11.43
N VAL A 27 18.26 -12.43 -10.95
CA VAL A 27 17.95 -13.05 -9.66
C VAL A 27 18.01 -14.57 -9.80
N PRO A 28 18.89 -15.29 -9.08
CA PRO A 28 19.01 -16.73 -9.22
C PRO A 28 17.88 -17.50 -8.56
N GLY A 29 17.66 -18.73 -9.04
CA GLY A 29 16.75 -19.70 -8.48
C GLY A 29 15.28 -19.46 -8.85
N ARG A 30 14.41 -20.32 -8.35
CA ARG A 30 12.94 -20.26 -8.57
C ARG A 30 12.35 -18.97 -8.03
N LYS A 31 11.47 -18.35 -8.81
CA LYS A 31 10.87 -17.08 -8.43
C LYS A 31 9.46 -16.91 -9.00
N VAL A 32 8.64 -16.15 -8.29
CA VAL A 32 7.34 -15.68 -8.77
C VAL A 32 7.46 -14.18 -9.04
N LEU A 33 7.18 -13.78 -10.26
CA LEU A 33 7.09 -12.39 -10.68
C LEU A 33 5.65 -11.92 -10.60
N VAL A 34 5.38 -10.92 -9.76
CA VAL A 34 4.07 -10.28 -9.59
C VAL A 34 4.12 -8.90 -10.22
N LEU A 35 3.22 -8.61 -11.15
CA LEU A 35 3.18 -7.34 -11.86
C LEU A 35 1.92 -6.54 -11.56
N SER A 36 2.10 -5.24 -11.40
CA SER A 36 1.02 -4.25 -11.48
C SER A 36 0.71 -3.91 -12.93
N ALA A 37 -0.43 -3.31 -13.17
CA ALA A 37 -0.72 -2.63 -14.42
C ALA A 37 0.36 -1.59 -14.75
N MET A 38 0.59 -1.30 -16.01
CA MET A 38 1.45 -0.18 -16.43
C MET A 38 0.91 1.14 -15.84
N SER A 39 1.82 2.02 -15.39
CA SER A 39 1.47 3.32 -14.80
C SER A 39 0.40 4.05 -15.62
N GLY A 40 -0.66 4.56 -14.97
CA GLY A 40 -1.79 5.27 -15.58
C GLY A 40 -2.81 4.38 -16.34
N THR A 41 -2.58 3.07 -16.43
CA THR A 41 -3.57 2.14 -17.02
C THR A 41 -4.76 1.97 -16.09
N THR A 42 -4.51 1.72 -14.80
CA THR A 42 -5.57 1.59 -13.80
C THR A 42 -6.45 2.82 -13.73
N ASP A 43 -5.85 4.03 -13.74
CA ASP A 43 -6.60 5.30 -13.74
C ASP A 43 -7.50 5.41 -14.97
N SER A 44 -6.99 5.03 -16.16
CA SER A 44 -7.78 5.02 -17.40
C SER A 44 -8.94 4.04 -17.32
N LEU A 45 -8.72 2.83 -16.77
CA LEU A 45 -9.77 1.80 -16.63
C LEU A 45 -10.83 2.22 -15.59
N VAL A 46 -10.42 2.85 -14.47
CA VAL A 46 -11.35 3.42 -13.49
C VAL A 46 -12.22 4.49 -14.12
N GLU A 47 -11.65 5.38 -14.94
CA GLU A 47 -12.41 6.43 -15.62
C GLU A 47 -13.37 5.84 -16.65
N ILE A 48 -12.94 4.84 -17.42
CA ILE A 48 -13.82 4.09 -18.34
C ILE A 48 -14.99 3.47 -17.56
N GLY A 49 -14.73 2.79 -16.44
CA GLY A 49 -15.77 2.19 -15.60
C GLY A 49 -16.79 3.21 -15.08
N LYS A 50 -16.33 4.34 -14.55
CA LYS A 50 -17.19 5.43 -14.08
C LYS A 50 -18.06 6.00 -15.20
N LEU A 51 -17.49 6.20 -16.40
CA LEU A 51 -18.22 6.71 -17.55
C LEU A 51 -19.29 5.73 -18.01
N LEU A 52 -19.01 4.41 -18.00
CA LEU A 52 -19.98 3.38 -18.35
C LEU A 52 -21.10 3.26 -17.33
N LEU A 53 -20.78 3.30 -16.02
CA LEU A 53 -21.79 3.35 -14.96
C LEU A 53 -22.68 4.60 -15.07
N GLY A 54 -22.12 5.72 -15.52
CA GLY A 54 -22.84 6.97 -15.78
C GLY A 54 -23.54 7.03 -17.15
N GLY A 55 -23.49 5.96 -17.97
CA GLY A 55 -24.12 5.87 -19.30
C GLY A 55 -23.40 6.68 -20.40
N ASN A 56 -22.20 7.22 -20.15
CA ASN A 56 -21.46 8.02 -21.14
C ASN A 56 -20.54 7.17 -22.02
N LYS A 57 -21.14 6.43 -22.95
CA LYS A 57 -20.45 5.49 -23.84
C LYS A 57 -19.48 6.17 -24.80
N GLU A 58 -19.79 7.37 -25.27
CA GLU A 58 -18.95 8.14 -26.19
C GLU A 58 -17.60 8.47 -25.57
N LYS A 59 -17.59 9.07 -24.38
CA LYS A 59 -16.33 9.35 -23.64
C LYS A 59 -15.61 8.08 -23.24
N ALA A 60 -16.31 7.02 -22.81
CA ALA A 60 -15.69 5.74 -22.50
C ALA A 60 -14.96 5.16 -23.73
N SER A 61 -15.52 5.30 -24.94
CA SER A 61 -14.87 4.91 -26.19
C SER A 61 -13.61 5.73 -26.46
N GLU A 62 -13.65 7.06 -26.25
CA GLU A 62 -12.46 7.91 -26.40
C GLU A 62 -11.31 7.50 -25.46
N TYR A 63 -11.61 7.21 -24.18
CA TYR A 63 -10.61 6.75 -23.21
C TYR A 63 -10.05 5.38 -23.59
N THR A 64 -10.89 4.47 -24.10
CA THR A 64 -10.46 3.16 -24.59
C THR A 64 -9.52 3.29 -25.79
N GLU A 65 -9.81 4.20 -26.73
CA GLU A 65 -8.91 4.48 -27.85
C GLU A 65 -7.58 5.11 -27.41
N LYS A 66 -7.59 6.02 -26.45
CA LYS A 66 -6.36 6.58 -25.86
C LYS A 66 -5.51 5.49 -25.22
N LEU A 67 -6.14 4.59 -24.46
CA LEU A 67 -5.46 3.44 -23.86
C LEU A 67 -4.87 2.50 -24.92
N ARG A 68 -5.63 2.15 -25.95
CA ARG A 68 -5.17 1.33 -27.07
C ARG A 68 -3.95 1.95 -27.76
N ASN A 69 -4.02 3.25 -28.10
CA ASN A 69 -2.93 3.96 -28.75
C ASN A 69 -1.68 4.01 -27.90
N ARG A 70 -1.82 4.18 -26.58
CA ARG A 70 -0.70 4.11 -25.65
C ARG A 70 -0.01 2.74 -25.67
N TYR A 71 -0.78 1.65 -25.61
CA TYR A 71 -0.20 0.30 -25.70
C TYR A 71 0.43 0.04 -27.07
N ALA A 72 -0.16 0.54 -28.16
CA ALA A 72 0.43 0.46 -29.48
C ALA A 72 1.80 1.18 -29.56
N GLN A 73 1.92 2.34 -28.91
CA GLN A 73 3.19 3.05 -28.82
C GLN A 73 4.23 2.26 -28.01
N VAL A 74 3.84 1.71 -26.87
CA VAL A 74 4.73 0.86 -26.05
C VAL A 74 5.20 -0.37 -26.84
N ILE A 75 4.33 -1.03 -27.58
CA ILE A 75 4.69 -2.16 -28.44
C ILE A 75 5.71 -1.74 -29.51
N LEU A 76 5.49 -0.58 -30.14
CA LEU A 76 6.41 -0.05 -31.16
C LEU A 76 7.82 0.19 -30.60
N GLU A 77 7.90 0.71 -29.40
CA GLU A 77 9.17 1.00 -28.71
C GLU A 77 9.80 -0.27 -28.12
N LEU A 78 8.98 -1.22 -27.65
CA LEU A 78 9.43 -2.43 -26.96
C LEU A 78 10.03 -3.45 -27.94
N PHE A 79 9.40 -3.66 -29.09
CA PHE A 79 9.79 -4.70 -30.05
C PHE A 79 10.37 -4.09 -31.33
N ARG A 80 11.47 -4.67 -31.85
CA ARG A 80 12.17 -4.17 -33.03
C ARG A 80 11.56 -4.67 -34.32
N GLU A 81 11.24 -5.97 -34.37
CA GLU A 81 10.74 -6.65 -35.56
C GLU A 81 9.23 -6.51 -35.68
N GLU A 82 8.71 -6.31 -36.92
CA GLU A 82 7.28 -6.18 -37.14
C GLU A 82 6.50 -7.46 -36.78
N SER A 83 7.10 -8.63 -36.98
CA SER A 83 6.54 -9.91 -36.54
C SER A 83 6.31 -9.97 -35.02
N GLN A 84 7.25 -9.46 -34.24
CA GLN A 84 7.15 -9.37 -32.77
C GLN A 84 6.06 -8.38 -32.35
N ARG A 85 5.96 -7.24 -33.05
CA ARG A 85 4.92 -6.24 -32.81
C ARG A 85 3.53 -6.80 -33.10
N GLU A 86 3.40 -7.56 -34.19
CA GLU A 86 2.14 -8.20 -34.54
C GLU A 86 1.76 -9.28 -33.53
N GLU A 87 2.70 -10.11 -33.08
CA GLU A 87 2.46 -11.08 -31.99
C GLU A 87 1.96 -10.36 -30.72
N ALA A 88 2.56 -9.23 -30.36
CA ALA A 88 2.14 -8.44 -29.21
C ALA A 88 0.75 -7.82 -29.36
N ARG A 89 0.44 -7.27 -30.57
CA ARG A 89 -0.91 -6.75 -30.87
C ARG A 89 -1.96 -7.83 -30.78
N GLN A 90 -1.68 -9.01 -31.36
CA GLN A 90 -2.60 -10.15 -31.33
C GLN A 90 -2.83 -10.65 -29.89
N SER A 91 -1.78 -10.67 -29.06
CA SER A 91 -1.88 -11.09 -27.65
C SER A 91 -2.68 -10.11 -26.80
N LEU A 92 -2.65 -8.80 -27.11
CA LEU A 92 -3.44 -7.80 -26.37
C LEU A 92 -4.86 -7.59 -26.94
N ARG A 93 -5.12 -8.05 -28.17
CA ARG A 93 -6.42 -7.87 -28.86
C ARG A 93 -7.63 -8.34 -28.05
N PRO A 94 -7.60 -9.50 -27.34
CA PRO A 94 -8.74 -9.96 -26.54
C PRO A 94 -9.14 -8.96 -25.45
N TYR A 95 -8.18 -8.29 -24.80
CA TYR A 95 -8.45 -7.33 -23.74
C TYR A 95 -9.08 -6.04 -24.28
N ILE A 96 -8.58 -5.54 -25.41
CA ILE A 96 -9.14 -4.35 -26.07
C ILE A 96 -10.54 -4.65 -26.61
N HIS A 97 -10.74 -5.84 -27.18
CA HIS A 97 -12.05 -6.29 -27.66
C HIS A 97 -13.06 -6.37 -26.50
N PHE A 98 -12.67 -6.94 -25.37
CA PHE A 98 -13.52 -7.00 -24.18
C PHE A 98 -13.93 -5.60 -23.70
N LEU A 99 -13.02 -4.61 -23.69
CA LEU A 99 -13.38 -3.23 -23.36
C LEU A 99 -14.42 -2.66 -24.34
N GLN A 100 -14.26 -2.92 -25.65
CA GLN A 100 -15.21 -2.49 -26.67
C GLN A 100 -16.59 -3.16 -26.51
N GLU A 101 -16.63 -4.42 -26.13
CA GLU A 101 -17.88 -5.12 -25.77
C GLU A 101 -18.56 -4.47 -24.56
N GLN A 102 -17.80 -4.11 -23.53
CA GLN A 102 -18.37 -3.45 -22.34
C GLN A 102 -18.93 -2.05 -22.65
N ILE A 103 -18.39 -1.31 -23.61
CA ILE A 103 -18.96 -0.03 -24.07
C ILE A 103 -20.37 -0.24 -24.67
N ASN A 104 -20.60 -1.36 -25.31
CA ASN A 104 -21.92 -1.71 -25.91
C ASN A 104 -22.86 -2.41 -24.91
N ASN A 105 -22.39 -2.73 -23.70
CA ASN A 105 -23.21 -3.37 -22.65
C ASN A 105 -24.24 -2.38 -22.12
N GLU A 106 -25.53 -2.63 -22.37
CA GLU A 106 -26.64 -1.80 -21.87
C GLU A 106 -26.86 -1.94 -20.35
N ALA A 107 -26.43 -3.07 -19.77
CA ALA A 107 -26.62 -3.41 -18.36
C ALA A 107 -25.28 -3.46 -17.60
N PHE A 108 -24.38 -2.49 -17.87
CA PHE A 108 -23.07 -2.41 -17.22
C PHE A 108 -23.22 -2.21 -15.70
N THR A 109 -22.52 -3.02 -14.93
CA THR A 109 -22.61 -3.08 -13.46
C THR A 109 -21.27 -2.87 -12.80
N HIS A 110 -21.24 -2.68 -11.46
CA HIS A 110 -20.00 -2.66 -10.70
C HIS A 110 -19.19 -3.97 -10.78
N ASN A 111 -19.84 -5.12 -11.05
CA ASN A 111 -19.11 -6.37 -11.31
C ASN A 111 -18.38 -6.32 -12.64
N ASP A 112 -18.94 -5.68 -13.65
CA ASP A 112 -18.28 -5.49 -14.94
C ASP A 112 -17.15 -4.46 -14.85
N GLU A 113 -17.32 -3.42 -14.03
CA GLU A 113 -16.23 -2.49 -13.69
C GLU A 113 -15.02 -3.24 -13.11
N LYS A 114 -15.20 -4.15 -12.15
CA LYS A 114 -14.11 -4.98 -11.60
C LYS A 114 -13.41 -5.82 -12.67
N LYS A 115 -14.16 -6.38 -13.64
CA LYS A 115 -13.60 -7.15 -14.76
C LYS A 115 -12.72 -6.28 -15.66
N ILE A 116 -13.14 -5.06 -15.99
CA ILE A 116 -12.31 -4.16 -16.80
C ILE A 116 -11.08 -3.68 -16.04
N LEU A 117 -11.17 -3.44 -14.72
CA LEU A 117 -10.01 -3.08 -13.91
C LEU A 117 -8.92 -4.16 -13.93
N ALA A 118 -9.30 -5.44 -13.94
CA ALA A 118 -8.37 -6.56 -14.01
C ALA A 118 -7.55 -6.63 -15.31
N LEU A 119 -7.99 -5.96 -16.38
CA LEU A 119 -7.29 -5.98 -17.67
C LEU A 119 -5.94 -5.30 -17.63
N GLY A 120 -5.77 -4.33 -16.73
CA GLY A 120 -4.51 -3.58 -16.58
C GLY A 120 -3.33 -4.49 -16.26
N GLU A 121 -3.48 -5.34 -15.26
CA GLU A 121 -2.49 -6.33 -14.86
C GLU A 121 -2.32 -7.42 -15.93
N LYS A 122 -3.41 -7.91 -16.51
CA LYS A 122 -3.37 -8.92 -17.59
C LYS A 122 -2.62 -8.42 -18.82
N MET A 123 -2.83 -7.18 -19.24
CA MET A 123 -2.06 -6.57 -20.35
C MET A 123 -0.58 -6.41 -19.99
N SER A 124 -0.26 -6.02 -18.76
CA SER A 124 1.12 -5.86 -18.29
C SER A 124 1.84 -7.19 -18.26
N THR A 125 1.24 -8.24 -17.69
CA THR A 125 1.83 -9.60 -17.65
C THR A 125 2.02 -10.17 -19.04
N THR A 126 1.07 -9.96 -19.96
CA THR A 126 1.19 -10.40 -21.36
C THR A 126 2.40 -9.77 -22.06
N LEU A 127 2.59 -8.44 -21.94
CA LEU A 127 3.76 -7.77 -22.53
C LEU A 127 5.08 -8.24 -21.88
N MET A 128 5.09 -8.47 -20.57
CA MET A 128 6.27 -8.97 -19.87
C MET A 128 6.60 -10.40 -20.32
N ALA A 129 5.61 -11.29 -20.45
CA ALA A 129 5.84 -12.66 -20.91
C ALA A 129 6.48 -12.68 -22.32
N LEU A 130 5.98 -11.86 -23.23
CA LEU A 130 6.57 -11.71 -24.56
C LEU A 130 7.98 -11.13 -24.52
N THR A 131 8.21 -10.14 -23.65
CA THR A 131 9.54 -9.54 -23.48
C THR A 131 10.54 -10.56 -22.96
N MET A 132 10.19 -11.33 -21.93
CA MET A 132 11.02 -12.40 -21.40
C MET A 132 11.34 -13.47 -22.46
N LYS A 133 10.33 -13.89 -23.21
CA LYS A 133 10.50 -14.85 -24.32
C LYS A 133 11.47 -14.33 -25.39
N LEU A 134 11.30 -13.09 -25.83
CA LEU A 134 11.98 -12.57 -27.02
C LEU A 134 13.37 -11.98 -26.73
N TYR A 135 13.60 -11.43 -25.53
CA TYR A 135 14.86 -10.77 -25.18
C TYR A 135 15.71 -11.59 -24.21
N GLU A 136 15.10 -12.36 -23.32
CA GLU A 136 15.82 -13.15 -22.31
C GLU A 136 15.85 -14.66 -22.64
N GLY A 137 15.09 -15.08 -23.66
CA GLY A 137 14.98 -16.51 -24.03
C GLY A 137 14.26 -17.37 -23.00
N ILE A 138 13.52 -16.75 -22.07
CA ILE A 138 12.81 -17.40 -20.98
C ILE A 138 11.31 -17.35 -21.24
N ILE A 139 10.64 -18.49 -21.21
CA ILE A 139 9.18 -18.58 -21.27
C ILE A 139 8.65 -18.70 -19.84
N PRO A 140 8.07 -17.64 -19.26
CA PRO A 140 7.50 -17.71 -17.91
C PRO A 140 6.30 -18.67 -17.87
N ILE A 141 6.14 -19.36 -16.74
CA ILE A 141 4.93 -20.14 -16.46
C ILE A 141 3.88 -19.16 -15.93
N HIS A 142 2.83 -18.91 -16.70
CA HIS A 142 1.77 -18.02 -16.27
C HIS A 142 0.89 -18.71 -15.22
N LEU A 143 0.76 -18.05 -14.07
CA LEU A 143 -0.18 -18.38 -13.00
C LEU A 143 -1.31 -17.37 -13.04
N ASP A 144 -2.46 -17.72 -13.62
CA ASP A 144 -3.63 -16.83 -13.64
C ASP A 144 -4.11 -16.58 -12.20
N ALA A 145 -4.00 -15.35 -11.73
CA ALA A 145 -4.35 -14.97 -10.36
C ALA A 145 -5.80 -15.33 -10.01
N LEU A 146 -6.72 -15.32 -10.98
CA LEU A 146 -8.12 -15.69 -10.76
C LEU A 146 -8.32 -17.18 -10.41
N THR A 147 -7.33 -18.04 -10.59
CA THR A 147 -7.40 -19.47 -10.25
C THR A 147 -7.03 -19.77 -8.82
N PHE A 148 -6.28 -18.89 -8.15
CA PHE A 148 -5.79 -19.15 -6.79
C PHE A 148 -5.96 -17.98 -5.81
N MET A 149 -6.06 -16.74 -6.28
CA MET A 149 -6.22 -15.57 -5.41
C MET A 149 -7.70 -15.35 -5.09
N ARG A 150 -8.08 -15.55 -3.82
CA ARG A 150 -9.47 -15.42 -3.36
C ARG A 150 -9.59 -14.52 -2.14
N ILE A 151 -10.69 -13.76 -2.06
CA ILE A 151 -11.17 -13.08 -0.86
C ILE A 151 -12.43 -13.77 -0.34
N ASP A 152 -12.61 -13.79 0.96
CA ASP A 152 -13.78 -14.35 1.65
C ASP A 152 -15.01 -13.42 1.58
N HIS A 153 -16.08 -13.81 2.27
CA HIS A 153 -17.33 -13.04 2.34
C HIS A 153 -17.16 -11.65 3.00
N ASP A 154 -16.15 -11.48 3.86
CA ASP A 154 -15.83 -10.21 4.51
C ASP A 154 -14.86 -9.35 3.66
N GLY A 155 -14.48 -9.82 2.47
CA GLY A 155 -13.51 -9.17 1.60
C GLY A 155 -12.05 -9.32 2.09
N ARG A 156 -11.77 -10.29 2.96
CA ARG A 156 -10.42 -10.59 3.46
C ARG A 156 -9.79 -11.70 2.63
N PRO A 157 -8.45 -11.67 2.40
CA PRO A 157 -7.77 -12.76 1.69
C PRO A 157 -7.96 -14.11 2.38
N ASP A 158 -8.35 -15.10 1.61
CA ASP A 158 -8.49 -16.50 2.06
C ASP A 158 -7.17 -17.23 1.86
N ILE A 159 -6.26 -17.09 2.85
CA ILE A 159 -4.91 -17.66 2.75
C ILE A 159 -4.89 -19.19 2.63
N ALA A 160 -5.87 -19.87 3.22
CA ALA A 160 -5.97 -21.33 3.12
C ALA A 160 -6.27 -21.75 1.69
N TYR A 161 -7.25 -21.11 1.07
CA TYR A 161 -7.58 -21.33 -0.34
C TYR A 161 -6.41 -21.00 -1.27
N ILE A 162 -5.75 -19.85 -1.04
CA ILE A 162 -4.60 -19.45 -1.83
C ILE A 162 -3.49 -20.51 -1.75
N ALA A 163 -3.18 -20.99 -0.55
CA ALA A 163 -2.17 -22.02 -0.36
C ALA A 163 -2.56 -23.36 -1.02
N GLU A 164 -3.81 -23.80 -0.89
CA GLU A 164 -4.32 -25.03 -1.47
C GLU A 164 -4.21 -25.03 -3.00
N HIS A 165 -4.54 -23.90 -3.65
CA HIS A 165 -4.59 -23.83 -5.11
C HIS A 165 -3.24 -23.44 -5.73
N LEU A 166 -2.41 -22.66 -5.05
CA LEU A 166 -1.11 -22.23 -5.56
C LEU A 166 0.01 -23.25 -5.38
N ASN A 167 0.07 -23.93 -4.21
CA ASN A 167 1.16 -24.88 -3.93
C ASN A 167 1.31 -26.01 -4.95
N PRO A 168 0.24 -26.65 -5.44
CA PRO A 168 0.37 -27.68 -6.49
C PRO A 168 1.01 -27.12 -7.78
N LEU A 169 0.63 -25.91 -8.18
CA LEU A 169 1.13 -25.27 -9.41
C LEU A 169 2.63 -24.99 -9.33
N VAL A 170 3.11 -24.43 -8.22
CA VAL A 170 4.53 -24.13 -8.06
C VAL A 170 5.37 -25.39 -7.77
N ASN A 171 4.80 -26.40 -7.10
CA ASN A 171 5.51 -27.63 -6.78
C ASN A 171 5.66 -28.58 -7.97
N ALA A 172 4.81 -28.46 -9.00
CA ALA A 172 4.98 -29.20 -10.25
C ALA A 172 6.33 -28.92 -10.94
N HIS A 173 7.00 -27.80 -10.59
CA HIS A 173 8.28 -27.36 -11.15
C HIS A 173 9.38 -27.25 -10.08
N LYS A 174 9.35 -28.06 -9.03
CA LYS A 174 10.30 -27.96 -7.90
C LYS A 174 11.76 -28.20 -8.28
N ASP A 175 12.02 -28.98 -9.32
CA ASP A 175 13.35 -29.42 -9.73
C ASP A 175 13.95 -28.55 -10.87
N SER A 176 13.40 -27.35 -11.09
CA SER A 176 13.83 -26.41 -12.13
C SER A 176 13.98 -25.00 -11.59
N ASP A 177 14.78 -24.16 -12.26
CA ASP A 177 14.86 -22.70 -11.99
C ASP A 177 13.66 -21.94 -12.61
N ALA A 178 12.45 -22.47 -12.40
CA ALA A 178 11.25 -21.93 -13.00
C ALA A 178 10.99 -20.48 -12.63
N LEU A 179 10.63 -19.69 -13.64
CA LEU A 179 10.08 -18.35 -13.50
C LEU A 179 8.56 -18.44 -13.66
N PHE A 180 7.84 -18.14 -12.60
CA PHE A 180 6.39 -17.96 -12.63
C PHE A 180 6.05 -16.48 -12.80
N LEU A 181 4.97 -16.19 -13.51
CA LEU A 181 4.47 -14.84 -13.77
C LEU A 181 3.00 -14.78 -13.44
N THR A 182 2.59 -13.79 -12.64
CA THR A 182 1.19 -13.60 -12.24
C THR A 182 0.81 -12.14 -12.16
N GLU A 183 -0.48 -11.88 -12.27
CA GLU A 183 -1.09 -10.59 -12.04
C GLU A 183 -1.09 -10.26 -10.53
N GLY A 184 -0.78 -9.01 -10.20
CA GLY A 184 -1.08 -8.45 -8.91
C GLY A 184 -2.52 -7.92 -8.82
N TYR A 185 -2.97 -7.47 -7.66
CA TYR A 185 -4.21 -6.76 -7.42
C TYR A 185 -5.50 -7.57 -7.63
N ILE A 186 -5.60 -8.40 -8.67
CA ILE A 186 -6.83 -9.11 -9.03
C ILE A 186 -7.05 -10.38 -8.20
N SER A 187 -8.32 -10.70 -7.95
CA SER A 187 -8.75 -11.87 -7.18
C SER A 187 -10.15 -12.32 -7.62
N VAL A 188 -10.61 -13.42 -7.08
CA VAL A 188 -12.04 -13.77 -7.07
C VAL A 188 -12.62 -13.57 -5.69
N ASN A 189 -13.91 -13.24 -5.60
CA ASN A 189 -14.64 -13.19 -4.34
C ASN A 189 -15.11 -14.61 -3.93
N ALA A 190 -15.76 -14.72 -2.78
CA ALA A 190 -16.27 -15.98 -2.26
C ALA A 190 -17.32 -16.66 -3.18
N PHE A 191 -17.89 -15.94 -4.15
CA PHE A 191 -18.85 -16.43 -5.14
C PHE A 191 -18.18 -16.83 -6.47
N GLY A 192 -16.86 -16.69 -6.60
CA GLY A 192 -16.12 -16.98 -7.82
C GLY A 192 -16.16 -15.85 -8.86
N GLU A 193 -16.67 -14.67 -8.51
CA GLU A 193 -16.69 -13.51 -9.39
C GLU A 193 -15.37 -12.72 -9.28
N VAL A 194 -14.99 -12.04 -10.37
CA VAL A 194 -13.80 -11.19 -10.40
C VAL A 194 -13.93 -10.05 -9.38
N ASP A 195 -12.92 -9.90 -8.57
CA ASP A 195 -12.77 -8.86 -7.57
C ASP A 195 -11.31 -8.38 -7.48
N ASN A 196 -10.98 -7.57 -6.51
CA ASN A 196 -9.63 -7.05 -6.33
C ASN A 196 -9.27 -6.87 -4.84
N LEU A 197 -7.96 -6.80 -4.57
CA LEU A 197 -7.40 -6.68 -3.23
C LEU A 197 -7.35 -5.23 -2.70
N ARG A 198 -8.05 -4.30 -3.30
CA ARG A 198 -8.10 -2.88 -2.91
C ARG A 198 -6.71 -2.20 -2.91
N ARG A 199 -6.48 -1.19 -2.03
CA ARG A 199 -5.23 -0.41 -1.96
C ARG A 199 -4.01 -1.30 -1.65
N GLY A 200 -2.90 -1.02 -2.32
CA GLY A 200 -1.68 -1.82 -2.20
C GLY A 200 -1.78 -3.19 -2.86
N GLY A 201 -2.83 -3.46 -3.64
CA GLY A 201 -3.24 -4.77 -4.10
C GLY A 201 -2.12 -5.65 -4.67
N SER A 202 -1.22 -5.12 -5.51
CA SER A 202 -0.13 -5.94 -6.06
C SER A 202 0.97 -6.24 -5.04
N ASP A 203 1.27 -5.32 -4.09
CA ASP A 203 2.17 -5.60 -2.97
C ASP A 203 1.54 -6.65 -2.05
N TYR A 204 0.22 -6.53 -1.84
CA TYR A 204 -0.53 -7.49 -1.05
C TYR A 204 -0.55 -8.87 -1.71
N THR A 205 -0.77 -8.95 -3.03
CA THR A 205 -0.64 -10.21 -3.79
C THR A 205 0.73 -10.86 -3.54
N ALA A 206 1.81 -10.09 -3.63
CA ALA A 206 3.17 -10.61 -3.44
C ALA A 206 3.39 -11.17 -2.03
N THR A 207 2.89 -10.48 -0.99
CA THR A 207 3.05 -10.95 0.39
C THR A 207 2.13 -12.14 0.72
N LEU A 208 0.91 -12.20 0.17
CA LEU A 208 0.02 -13.35 0.29
C LEU A 208 0.58 -14.60 -0.39
N ILE A 209 1.11 -14.45 -1.62
CA ILE A 209 1.83 -15.54 -2.30
C ILE A 209 3.01 -15.98 -1.44
N GLY A 210 3.80 -15.03 -0.93
CA GLY A 210 4.94 -15.32 -0.06
C GLY A 210 4.55 -16.16 1.15
N GLU A 211 3.47 -15.79 1.86
CA GLU A 211 2.94 -16.53 3.00
C GLU A 211 2.46 -17.94 2.58
N ALA A 212 1.67 -18.04 1.50
CA ALA A 212 1.07 -19.28 1.03
C ALA A 212 2.09 -20.36 0.65
N ILE A 213 3.22 -19.96 0.04
CA ILE A 213 4.27 -20.90 -0.40
C ILE A 213 5.49 -20.95 0.52
N VAL A 214 5.46 -20.24 1.65
CA VAL A 214 6.57 -20.09 2.61
C VAL A 214 7.84 -19.62 1.88
N ALA A 215 7.77 -18.45 1.27
CA ALA A 215 8.86 -17.91 0.46
C ALA A 215 10.11 -17.58 1.32
N GLU A 216 11.28 -17.63 0.71
CA GLU A 216 12.54 -17.25 1.34
C GLU A 216 12.65 -15.73 1.56
N GLU A 217 12.08 -14.97 0.60
CA GLU A 217 12.21 -13.53 0.54
C GLU A 217 11.13 -12.94 -0.37
N ILE A 218 10.65 -11.75 -0.04
CA ILE A 218 9.77 -10.94 -0.88
C ILE A 218 10.52 -9.66 -1.26
N GLN A 219 10.64 -9.37 -2.55
CA GLN A 219 11.26 -8.17 -3.09
C GLN A 219 10.18 -7.27 -3.69
N ILE A 220 10.03 -6.07 -3.15
CA ILE A 220 9.16 -5.02 -3.68
C ILE A 220 10.05 -3.99 -4.39
N TRP A 221 9.99 -3.99 -5.70
CA TRP A 221 10.73 -3.10 -6.57
C TRP A 221 9.92 -1.85 -6.88
N THR A 222 10.48 -0.70 -6.56
CA THR A 222 9.83 0.62 -6.64
C THR A 222 10.75 1.65 -7.31
N ASP A 223 10.33 2.92 -7.36
CA ASP A 223 11.04 4.04 -7.96
C ASP A 223 11.86 4.87 -6.95
N ILE A 224 12.06 4.35 -5.74
CA ILE A 224 12.92 4.93 -4.69
C ILE A 224 13.87 3.87 -4.12
N ASP A 225 15.01 4.31 -3.58
CA ASP A 225 16.08 3.45 -3.07
C ASP A 225 15.86 2.89 -1.65
N GLY A 226 14.60 2.68 -1.29
CA GLY A 226 14.15 2.21 0.01
C GLY A 226 13.34 3.26 0.76
N LEU A 227 13.03 2.97 2.02
CA LEU A 227 12.40 3.92 2.92
C LEU A 227 13.43 4.97 3.35
N HIS A 228 13.05 6.24 3.33
CA HIS A 228 13.84 7.32 3.88
C HIS A 228 13.39 7.67 5.31
N ASN A 229 14.31 8.22 6.09
CA ASN A 229 14.06 8.62 7.48
C ASN A 229 13.08 9.81 7.60
N ASN A 230 12.75 10.47 6.49
CA ASN A 230 11.76 11.53 6.40
C ASN A 230 11.24 11.65 4.96
N ASP A 231 10.21 12.46 4.73
CA ASP A 231 9.66 12.70 3.38
C ASP A 231 10.59 13.65 2.59
N PRO A 232 11.23 13.18 1.49
CA PRO A 232 12.15 14.01 0.70
C PRO A 232 11.45 15.19 -0.02
N ARG A 233 10.12 15.21 -0.05
CA ARG A 233 9.34 16.34 -0.58
C ARG A 233 9.22 17.50 0.41
N VAL A 234 9.44 17.23 1.70
CA VAL A 234 9.36 18.19 2.81
C VAL A 234 10.74 18.54 3.34
N VAL A 235 11.62 17.56 3.43
CA VAL A 235 12.97 17.70 4.00
C VAL A 235 14.01 17.52 2.90
N ASN A 236 14.88 18.52 2.70
CA ASN A 236 15.87 18.51 1.61
C ASN A 236 16.94 17.42 1.73
N VAL A 237 17.29 17.02 2.96
CA VAL A 237 18.32 16.01 3.23
C VAL A 237 17.70 14.86 4.00
N THR A 238 17.49 13.75 3.31
CA THR A 238 17.00 12.50 3.92
C THR A 238 18.03 11.39 3.74
N SER A 239 17.95 10.37 4.58
CA SER A 239 18.83 9.19 4.49
C SER A 239 17.99 7.91 4.43
N PRO A 240 18.38 6.93 3.60
CA PRO A 240 17.68 5.66 3.55
C PRO A 240 17.81 4.87 4.84
N VAL A 241 16.68 4.38 5.36
CA VAL A 241 16.60 3.46 6.50
C VAL A 241 16.88 2.05 6.01
N ARG A 242 18.00 1.46 6.40
CA ARG A 242 18.43 0.18 5.86
C ARG A 242 17.73 -1.03 6.47
N ARG A 243 17.25 -0.92 7.71
CA ARG A 243 16.61 -2.03 8.43
C ARG A 243 15.44 -1.54 9.27
N LEU A 244 14.33 -2.24 9.16
CA LEU A 244 13.14 -2.09 9.99
C LEU A 244 12.70 -3.45 10.52
N ASN A 245 12.14 -3.49 11.71
CA ASN A 245 11.33 -4.64 12.09
C ASN A 245 9.88 -4.48 11.55
N PHE A 246 9.09 -5.57 11.57
CA PHE A 246 7.73 -5.54 11.04
C PHE A 246 6.81 -4.55 11.78
N GLY A 247 7.03 -4.34 13.08
CA GLY A 247 6.23 -3.38 13.86
C GLY A 247 6.54 -1.94 13.47
N GLU A 248 7.82 -1.58 13.34
CA GLU A 248 8.25 -0.26 12.86
C GLU A 248 7.73 0.04 11.45
N ALA A 249 7.82 -0.95 10.55
CA ALA A 249 7.30 -0.80 9.19
C ALA A 249 5.77 -0.62 9.17
N ALA A 250 5.05 -1.34 10.02
CA ALA A 250 3.60 -1.21 10.15
C ALA A 250 3.18 0.17 10.68
N GLU A 251 3.92 0.70 11.68
CA GLU A 251 3.67 2.02 12.25
C GLU A 251 3.90 3.12 11.21
N LEU A 252 5.03 3.10 10.50
CA LEU A 252 5.31 4.03 9.42
C LEU A 252 4.26 3.98 8.31
N ALA A 253 3.85 2.78 7.91
CA ALA A 253 2.84 2.58 6.87
C ALA A 253 1.46 3.09 7.30
N ARG A 254 1.09 2.94 8.59
CA ARG A 254 -0.16 3.45 9.16
C ARG A 254 -0.22 4.97 9.13
N PHE A 255 0.89 5.63 9.41
CA PHE A 255 0.96 7.07 9.56
C PHE A 255 1.66 7.78 8.39
N GLY A 256 1.42 7.32 7.15
CA GLY A 256 1.66 8.11 5.95
C GLY A 256 2.91 7.78 5.14
N ALA A 257 3.77 6.86 5.57
CA ALA A 257 4.86 6.38 4.71
C ALA A 257 4.30 5.60 3.53
N LYS A 258 4.44 6.15 2.31
CA LYS A 258 3.79 5.64 1.09
C LYS A 258 4.50 4.43 0.43
N ILE A 259 5.28 3.66 1.17
CA ILE A 259 6.12 2.60 0.59
C ILE A 259 5.40 1.26 0.53
N LEU A 260 4.69 0.89 1.61
CA LEU A 260 3.86 -0.30 1.68
C LEU A 260 2.56 0.05 2.40
N HIS A 261 1.46 -0.52 1.93
CA HIS A 261 0.21 -0.45 2.70
C HIS A 261 0.33 -1.34 3.95
N PRO A 262 -0.20 -0.94 5.14
CA PRO A 262 -0.10 -1.75 6.38
C PRO A 262 -0.54 -3.21 6.19
N ALA A 263 -1.63 -3.45 5.44
CA ALA A 263 -2.13 -4.79 5.15
C ALA A 263 -1.10 -5.69 4.42
N CYS A 264 -0.17 -5.09 3.65
CA CYS A 264 0.85 -5.85 2.93
C CYS A 264 1.97 -6.39 3.84
N ILE A 265 2.12 -5.83 5.05
CA ILE A 265 3.15 -6.24 6.01
C ILE A 265 2.72 -7.49 6.78
N GLU A 266 1.44 -7.63 7.09
CA GLU A 266 0.93 -8.69 7.96
C GLU A 266 1.16 -10.12 7.43
N PRO A 267 0.96 -10.46 6.13
CA PRO A 267 1.28 -11.79 5.62
C PRO A 267 2.77 -12.14 5.77
N ALA A 268 3.65 -11.19 5.45
CA ALA A 268 5.09 -11.39 5.58
C ALA A 268 5.51 -11.56 7.06
N LYS A 269 4.88 -10.81 7.97
CA LYS A 269 5.08 -10.92 9.43
C LYS A 269 4.62 -12.28 9.96
N ARG A 270 3.41 -12.76 9.58
CA ARG A 270 2.91 -14.07 9.98
C ARG A 270 3.81 -15.21 9.48
N GLY A 271 4.27 -15.12 8.22
CA GLY A 271 5.20 -16.08 7.64
C GLY A 271 6.65 -15.90 8.09
N ASN A 272 6.98 -14.87 8.86
CA ASN A 272 8.35 -14.45 9.20
C ASN A 272 9.27 -14.35 7.97
N ILE A 273 8.75 -13.81 6.88
CA ILE A 273 9.42 -13.72 5.58
C ILE A 273 10.00 -12.32 5.43
N PRO A 274 11.32 -12.16 5.20
CA PRO A 274 11.91 -10.85 5.01
C PRO A 274 11.39 -10.18 3.74
N VAL A 275 11.06 -8.88 3.83
CA VAL A 275 10.67 -8.04 2.71
C VAL A 275 11.79 -7.06 2.40
N LYS A 276 12.20 -6.98 1.15
CA LYS A 276 13.18 -5.99 0.66
C LYS A 276 12.48 -4.96 -0.21
N LEU A 277 12.66 -3.69 0.10
CA LEU A 277 12.28 -2.57 -0.74
C LEU A 277 13.49 -2.20 -1.59
N LEU A 278 13.38 -2.34 -2.91
CA LEU A 278 14.50 -2.23 -3.84
C LEU A 278 14.21 -1.20 -4.94
N TYR A 279 15.26 -0.60 -5.48
CA TYR A 279 15.18 0.45 -6.47
C TYR A 279 15.29 -0.10 -7.89
N THR A 280 14.27 0.06 -8.70
CA THR A 280 14.23 -0.46 -10.07
C THR A 280 15.26 0.24 -10.99
N LEU A 281 15.55 1.53 -10.74
CA LEU A 281 16.49 2.30 -11.57
C LEU A 281 17.94 2.12 -11.16
N ASP A 282 18.21 1.65 -9.95
CA ASP A 282 19.53 1.24 -9.47
C ASP A 282 19.42 -0.09 -8.70
N PRO A 283 19.48 -1.23 -9.39
CA PRO A 283 19.37 -2.55 -8.77
C PRO A 283 20.49 -2.89 -7.78
N GLN A 284 21.59 -2.12 -7.78
CA GLN A 284 22.71 -2.29 -6.86
C GLN A 284 22.53 -1.52 -5.55
N ALA A 285 21.57 -0.58 -5.50
CA ALA A 285 21.25 0.12 -4.28
C ALA A 285 20.78 -0.87 -3.19
N PRO A 286 21.29 -0.75 -1.95
CA PRO A 286 21.01 -1.76 -0.91
C PRO A 286 19.56 -1.81 -0.44
N GLY A 287 18.77 -0.76 -0.69
CA GLY A 287 17.36 -0.68 -0.31
C GLY A 287 17.10 -0.71 1.19
N THR A 288 15.90 -1.12 1.57
CA THR A 288 15.46 -1.33 2.98
C THR A 288 15.05 -2.78 3.18
N VAL A 289 15.50 -3.40 4.28
CA VAL A 289 15.10 -4.75 4.69
C VAL A 289 14.14 -4.67 5.87
N ILE A 290 12.95 -5.25 5.72
CA ILE A 290 11.94 -5.40 6.78
C ILE A 290 11.94 -6.87 7.21
N SER A 291 12.15 -7.14 8.49
CA SER A 291 12.21 -8.52 9.03
C SER A 291 11.85 -8.55 10.51
N SER A 292 11.90 -9.73 11.14
CA SER A 292 11.73 -9.86 12.61
C SER A 292 12.95 -9.36 13.41
N LYS A 293 14.08 -9.06 12.74
CA LYS A 293 15.30 -8.63 13.43
C LYS A 293 15.18 -7.17 13.84
N THR A 294 15.47 -6.89 15.09
CA THR A 294 15.60 -5.53 15.61
C THR A 294 16.96 -4.93 15.28
N SER A 295 17.04 -3.62 15.10
CA SER A 295 18.30 -2.88 15.04
C SER A 295 18.49 -2.08 16.34
N THR A 296 19.71 -1.60 16.57
CA THR A 296 20.07 -0.86 17.79
C THR A 296 19.70 0.63 17.75
N GLU A 297 19.29 1.13 16.59
CA GLU A 297 18.91 2.53 16.41
C GLU A 297 17.58 2.81 17.12
N MET A 298 17.60 3.84 17.99
CA MET A 298 16.46 4.20 18.83
C MET A 298 15.37 4.90 17.99
N ILE A 299 15.74 5.87 17.17
CA ILE A 299 14.84 6.60 16.26
C ILE A 299 15.29 6.35 14.82
N LYS A 300 14.39 5.96 13.94
CA LYS A 300 14.71 5.58 12.57
C LYS A 300 14.09 6.45 11.50
N ALA A 301 12.84 6.85 11.70
CA ALA A 301 12.12 7.62 10.72
C ALA A 301 10.99 8.45 11.34
N VAL A 302 10.59 9.46 10.58
CA VAL A 302 9.41 10.28 10.84
C VAL A 302 8.49 10.21 9.64
N SER A 303 7.19 10.04 9.88
CA SER A 303 6.15 10.07 8.86
C SER A 303 5.01 11.00 9.27
N ALA A 304 4.18 11.42 8.32
CA ALA A 304 3.05 12.29 8.58
C ALA A 304 1.80 11.83 7.82
N LYS A 305 0.65 11.82 8.50
CA LYS A 305 -0.67 11.53 7.93
C LYS A 305 -1.55 12.77 8.05
N ASP A 306 -1.85 13.37 6.92
CA ASP A 306 -2.73 14.55 6.81
C ASP A 306 -4.20 14.16 6.71
N GLY A 307 -5.09 15.17 6.73
CA GLY A 307 -6.52 14.97 6.56
C GLY A 307 -7.18 14.36 7.78
N MET A 308 -6.67 14.65 8.96
CA MET A 308 -7.20 14.16 10.22
C MET A 308 -8.09 15.19 10.91
N SER A 309 -8.97 14.69 11.74
CA SER A 309 -9.79 15.50 12.65
C SER A 309 -9.68 14.99 14.08
N VAL A 310 -9.72 15.91 15.03
CA VAL A 310 -9.81 15.62 16.46
C VAL A 310 -11.22 15.88 16.93
N LEU A 311 -11.83 14.85 17.51
CA LEU A 311 -13.15 14.91 18.15
C LEU A 311 -12.95 14.83 19.67
N THR A 312 -13.26 15.90 20.39
CA THR A 312 -13.35 15.87 21.86
C THR A 312 -14.79 15.62 22.25
N LEU A 313 -15.04 14.46 22.82
CA LEU A 313 -16.36 13.94 23.19
C LEU A 313 -16.56 14.06 24.69
N THR A 314 -17.41 14.96 25.18
CA THR A 314 -17.74 15.12 26.60
C THR A 314 -19.15 14.58 26.84
N LEU A 315 -19.28 13.60 27.74
CA LEU A 315 -20.56 12.99 28.10
C LEU A 315 -21.50 14.02 28.76
N ARG A 316 -22.74 14.09 28.31
CA ARG A 316 -23.77 14.93 28.96
C ARG A 316 -24.45 14.17 30.09
N PRO A 317 -24.73 14.83 31.22
CA PRO A 317 -25.52 14.25 32.27
C PRO A 317 -26.90 13.82 31.71
N GLN A 318 -27.33 12.60 32.00
CA GLN A 318 -28.63 12.04 31.69
C GLN A 318 -29.51 12.06 32.95
N ILE A 319 -30.80 11.81 32.81
CA ILE A 319 -31.77 11.72 33.92
C ILE A 319 -31.30 10.72 34.99
N ASN A 320 -30.66 9.63 34.56
CA ASN A 320 -30.12 8.57 35.42
C ASN A 320 -28.65 8.78 35.80
N GLY A 321 -28.08 9.98 35.60
CA GLY A 321 -26.67 10.30 35.83
C GLY A 321 -25.82 10.26 34.56
N ILE A 322 -24.50 10.39 34.74
CA ILE A 322 -23.52 10.25 33.64
C ILE A 322 -23.35 8.75 33.34
N PRO A 323 -23.41 8.31 32.09
CA PRO A 323 -23.10 6.91 31.73
C PRO A 323 -21.75 6.48 32.26
N SER A 324 -21.60 5.22 32.63
CA SER A 324 -20.28 4.69 32.99
C SER A 324 -19.35 4.74 31.77
N THR A 325 -18.05 4.82 32.01
CA THR A 325 -17.03 4.81 30.93
C THR A 325 -17.22 3.63 29.98
N ALA A 326 -17.59 2.45 30.49
CA ALA A 326 -17.82 1.26 29.67
C ALA A 326 -19.06 1.40 28.76
N GLU A 327 -20.18 1.93 29.29
CA GLU A 327 -21.40 2.20 28.52
C GLU A 327 -21.14 3.24 27.42
N ALA A 328 -20.39 4.30 27.76
CA ALA A 328 -20.01 5.33 26.80
C ALA A 328 -19.15 4.77 25.65
N LEU A 329 -18.12 3.99 25.99
CA LEU A 329 -17.25 3.35 24.99
C LEU A 329 -18.04 2.39 24.08
N PHE A 330 -18.98 1.64 24.64
CA PHE A 330 -19.84 0.75 23.86
C PHE A 330 -20.67 1.54 22.84
N LYS A 331 -21.38 2.58 23.28
CA LYS A 331 -22.20 3.43 22.40
C LYS A 331 -21.38 4.17 21.35
N ILE A 332 -20.20 4.70 21.73
CA ILE A 332 -19.27 5.32 20.78
C ILE A 332 -18.85 4.28 19.74
N GLY A 333 -18.49 3.07 20.16
CA GLY A 333 -18.11 1.97 19.26
C GLY A 333 -19.21 1.57 18.28
N GLU A 334 -20.48 1.50 18.74
CA GLU A 334 -21.63 1.24 17.87
C GLU A 334 -21.79 2.33 16.79
N LEU A 335 -21.67 3.61 17.16
CA LEU A 335 -21.75 4.72 16.21
C LEU A 335 -20.57 4.75 15.23
N LEU A 336 -19.34 4.49 15.70
CA LEU A 336 -18.17 4.38 14.84
C LEU A 336 -18.36 3.26 13.78
N ASN A 337 -18.87 2.10 14.22
CA ASN A 337 -19.16 0.98 13.32
C ASN A 337 -20.28 1.32 12.33
N LYS A 338 -21.36 1.96 12.80
CA LYS A 338 -22.49 2.39 11.96
C LYS A 338 -22.06 3.30 10.82
N HIS A 339 -21.14 4.22 11.09
CA HIS A 339 -20.63 5.20 10.13
C HIS A 339 -19.32 4.76 9.45
N HIS A 340 -18.87 3.54 9.70
CA HIS A 340 -17.61 2.98 9.15
C HIS A 340 -16.37 3.86 9.40
N LEU A 341 -16.34 4.53 10.57
CA LEU A 341 -15.21 5.36 10.97
C LEU A 341 -14.12 4.52 11.63
N THR A 342 -12.90 4.70 11.14
CA THR A 342 -11.68 4.13 11.74
C THR A 342 -11.04 5.17 12.66
N VAL A 343 -10.70 4.77 13.88
CA VAL A 343 -10.01 5.62 14.86
C VAL A 343 -8.53 5.31 14.82
N ASP A 344 -7.70 6.31 14.53
CA ASP A 344 -6.25 6.17 14.56
C ASP A 344 -5.67 6.30 15.97
N ILE A 345 -6.14 7.27 16.73
CA ILE A 345 -5.74 7.50 18.13
C ILE A 345 -6.99 7.69 18.99
N MET A 346 -7.02 7.03 20.14
CA MET A 346 -8.07 7.20 21.14
C MET A 346 -7.43 7.39 22.52
N THR A 347 -7.87 8.42 23.23
CA THR A 347 -7.50 8.65 24.61
C THR A 347 -8.71 9.18 25.39
N GLY A 348 -8.65 9.14 26.71
CA GLY A 348 -9.77 9.66 27.51
C GLY A 348 -9.50 9.64 28.98
N SER A 349 -10.22 10.49 29.72
CA SER A 349 -10.18 10.60 31.18
C SER A 349 -11.52 11.09 31.69
N GLY A 350 -12.06 10.40 32.71
CA GLY A 350 -13.34 10.76 33.31
C GLY A 350 -14.51 10.62 32.33
N ASP A 351 -15.17 11.74 32.06
CA ASP A 351 -16.32 11.86 31.16
C ASP A 351 -15.95 12.32 29.75
N THR A 352 -14.66 12.46 29.44
CA THR A 352 -14.18 13.01 28.18
C THR A 352 -13.33 11.98 27.41
N PHE A 353 -13.64 11.79 26.13
CA PHE A 353 -12.88 10.97 25.19
C PHE A 353 -12.39 11.85 24.05
N VAL A 354 -11.20 11.57 23.54
CA VAL A 354 -10.65 12.23 22.38
C VAL A 354 -10.35 11.18 21.33
N LEU A 355 -10.91 11.37 20.13
CA LEU A 355 -10.70 10.50 18.97
C LEU A 355 -9.99 11.27 17.88
N VAL A 356 -9.04 10.63 17.22
CA VAL A 356 -8.42 11.12 15.98
C VAL A 356 -8.87 10.22 14.86
N VAL A 357 -9.55 10.79 13.89
CA VAL A 357 -10.17 10.09 12.76
C VAL A 357 -9.82 10.79 11.44
N GLU A 358 -9.89 10.06 10.33
CA GLU A 358 -9.78 10.68 9.00
C GLU A 358 -10.98 11.60 8.74
N ASP A 359 -10.73 12.83 8.26
CA ASP A 359 -11.77 13.83 7.99
C ASP A 359 -12.58 13.43 6.75
N THR A 360 -13.73 12.83 6.97
CA THR A 360 -14.65 12.36 5.93
C THR A 360 -16.08 12.87 6.23
N PRO A 361 -16.98 12.91 5.25
CA PRO A 361 -18.39 13.25 5.49
C PRO A 361 -19.09 12.39 6.56
N ALA A 362 -18.60 11.17 6.80
CA ALA A 362 -19.13 10.27 7.82
C ALA A 362 -18.90 10.80 9.25
N VAL A 363 -17.89 11.64 9.46
CA VAL A 363 -17.63 12.28 10.76
C VAL A 363 -18.78 13.22 11.15
N GLU A 364 -19.30 14.00 10.20
CA GLU A 364 -20.44 14.91 10.48
C GLU A 364 -21.71 14.12 10.81
N MET A 365 -21.94 12.97 10.15
CA MET A 365 -23.06 12.08 10.48
C MET A 365 -22.89 11.45 11.86
N PHE A 366 -21.71 11.01 12.22
CA PHE A 366 -21.38 10.52 13.56
C PHE A 366 -21.66 11.60 14.62
N CYS A 367 -21.17 12.82 14.40
CA CYS A 367 -21.38 13.95 15.33
C CYS A 367 -22.89 14.27 15.51
N SER A 368 -23.67 14.22 14.44
CA SER A 368 -25.10 14.42 14.50
C SER A 368 -25.79 13.37 15.36
N ASP A 369 -25.51 12.10 15.12
CA ASP A 369 -26.14 10.99 15.85
C ASP A 369 -25.74 10.94 17.34
N ALA A 370 -24.52 11.36 17.67
CA ALA A 370 -24.02 11.40 19.04
C ALA A 370 -24.50 12.62 19.84
N SER A 371 -24.98 13.67 19.18
CA SER A 371 -25.24 14.99 19.79
C SER A 371 -26.28 15.00 20.94
N GLU A 372 -27.15 14.01 21.02
CA GLU A 372 -28.16 13.92 22.09
C GLU A 372 -27.53 13.68 23.47
N TRP A 373 -26.45 12.91 23.56
CA TRP A 373 -25.84 12.47 24.82
C TRP A 373 -24.35 12.81 24.95
N ILE A 374 -23.72 13.34 23.88
CA ILE A 374 -22.33 13.81 23.87
C ILE A 374 -22.31 15.29 23.42
N SER A 375 -21.47 16.10 24.08
CA SER A 375 -21.02 17.38 23.56
C SER A 375 -19.76 17.13 22.76
N ILE A 376 -19.71 17.59 21.51
CA ILE A 376 -18.58 17.32 20.60
C ILE A 376 -17.92 18.64 20.22
N ASP A 377 -16.62 18.76 20.50
CA ASP A 377 -15.74 19.75 19.89
C ASP A 377 -15.04 19.08 18.72
N TYR A 378 -15.25 19.61 17.50
CA TYR A 378 -14.79 19.04 16.24
C TYR A 378 -13.75 19.95 15.59
N GLN A 379 -12.50 19.57 15.65
CA GLN A 379 -11.36 20.30 15.11
C GLN A 379 -10.83 19.59 13.85
N LYS A 380 -10.95 20.26 12.70
CA LYS A 380 -10.45 19.84 11.38
C LYS A 380 -9.01 20.26 11.15
N GLU A 381 -8.46 19.90 9.98
CA GLU A 381 -7.12 20.28 9.51
C GLU A 381 -6.01 19.88 10.48
N MET A 382 -6.05 18.65 10.92
CA MET A 382 -5.05 18.07 11.80
C MET A 382 -4.15 17.08 11.04
N THR A 383 -2.93 16.91 11.53
CA THR A 383 -1.94 15.97 11.01
C THR A 383 -1.40 15.13 12.16
N ILE A 384 -1.30 13.82 11.95
CA ILE A 384 -0.56 12.93 12.85
C ILE A 384 0.88 12.89 12.35
N ILE A 385 1.85 13.17 13.23
CA ILE A 385 3.27 12.92 13.01
C ILE A 385 3.67 11.71 13.85
N ALA A 386 4.15 10.66 13.20
CA ALA A 386 4.67 9.47 13.86
C ALA A 386 6.20 9.49 13.82
N VAL A 387 6.84 9.46 14.98
CA VAL A 387 8.27 9.24 15.15
C VAL A 387 8.47 7.78 15.50
N VAL A 388 9.19 7.04 14.64
CA VAL A 388 9.25 5.58 14.70
C VAL A 388 10.66 5.07 14.92
N GLY A 389 10.78 4.03 15.74
CA GLY A 389 12.02 3.35 16.09
C GLY A 389 11.82 2.29 17.17
N ASP A 390 12.88 1.91 17.87
CA ASP A 390 12.79 1.07 19.08
C ASP A 390 12.52 1.96 20.29
N MET A 391 11.24 2.18 20.56
CA MET A 391 10.73 3.08 21.61
C MET A 391 10.03 2.30 22.72
N SER A 392 10.60 1.14 23.12
CA SER A 392 10.05 0.42 24.26
C SER A 392 10.14 1.27 25.53
N TRP A 393 9.15 1.16 26.42
CA TRP A 393 9.02 2.00 27.63
C TRP A 393 10.21 1.88 28.60
N GLN A 394 11.06 0.84 28.49
CA GLN A 394 12.29 0.71 29.26
C GLN A 394 13.44 1.57 28.72
N ARG A 395 13.36 2.07 27.49
CA ARG A 395 14.34 2.97 26.93
C ARG A 395 14.12 4.38 27.43
N MET A 396 15.18 5.12 27.65
CA MET A 396 15.12 6.45 28.22
C MET A 396 15.65 7.51 27.27
N GLY A 397 15.02 8.69 27.26
CA GLY A 397 15.56 9.91 26.67
C GLY A 397 15.11 10.23 25.27
N PHE A 398 14.43 9.32 24.53
CA PHE A 398 13.91 9.62 23.20
C PHE A 398 12.73 10.59 23.27
N GLU A 399 11.89 10.53 24.30
CA GLU A 399 10.77 11.45 24.50
C GLU A 399 11.28 12.90 24.62
N SER A 400 12.33 13.10 25.42
CA SER A 400 12.96 14.40 25.56
C SER A 400 13.52 14.93 24.24
N GLN A 401 14.20 14.09 23.46
CA GLN A 401 14.74 14.49 22.15
C GLN A 401 13.64 14.92 21.17
N ILE A 402 12.54 14.16 21.11
CA ILE A 402 11.41 14.44 20.22
C ILE A 402 10.73 15.75 20.63
N LEU A 403 10.42 15.91 21.92
CA LEU A 403 9.70 17.07 22.41
C LEU A 403 10.56 18.35 22.34
N THR A 404 11.86 18.27 22.62
CA THR A 404 12.77 19.41 22.47
C THR A 404 12.89 19.86 21.00
N ALA A 405 12.84 18.93 20.04
CA ALA A 405 12.83 19.30 18.63
C ALA A 405 11.59 20.12 18.26
N LEU A 406 10.50 19.99 19.00
CA LEU A 406 9.21 20.61 18.72
C LEU A 406 8.84 21.75 19.68
N ASP A 407 9.80 22.35 20.40
CA ASP A 407 9.55 23.43 21.37
C ASP A 407 8.74 24.60 20.81
N TYR A 408 8.75 24.82 19.50
CA TYR A 408 8.02 25.91 18.81
C TYR A 408 6.81 25.43 18.01
N VAL A 409 6.36 24.18 18.22
CA VAL A 409 5.20 23.61 17.54
C VAL A 409 4.12 23.27 18.58
N PRO A 410 2.92 23.85 18.50
CA PRO A 410 1.82 23.46 19.37
C PRO A 410 1.42 22.00 19.15
N ILE A 411 1.47 21.18 20.20
CA ILE A 411 1.09 19.76 20.14
C ILE A 411 -0.27 19.61 20.81
N ARG A 412 -1.27 19.10 20.05
CA ARG A 412 -2.63 18.88 20.55
C ARG A 412 -2.75 17.58 21.34
N ILE A 413 -2.09 16.50 20.87
CA ILE A 413 -2.11 15.16 21.51
C ILE A 413 -0.72 14.56 21.40
N ILE A 414 -0.30 13.86 22.44
CA ILE A 414 0.85 12.95 22.44
C ILE A 414 0.29 11.57 22.78
N ALA A 415 0.42 10.62 21.86
CA ALA A 415 0.03 9.23 22.05
C ALA A 415 1.29 8.36 22.11
N TYR A 416 1.50 7.68 23.21
CA TYR A 416 2.62 6.80 23.48
C TYR A 416 2.20 5.62 24.35
N GLY A 417 2.87 4.49 24.22
CA GLY A 417 2.64 3.29 25.03
C GLY A 417 1.65 2.29 24.44
N CYS A 418 0.99 2.62 23.32
CA CYS A 418 0.15 1.66 22.58
C CYS A 418 0.99 0.64 21.79
N SER A 419 2.18 1.04 21.37
CA SER A 419 3.20 0.18 20.73
C SER A 419 4.58 0.49 21.29
N ASN A 420 5.53 -0.42 21.07
CA ASN A 420 6.94 -0.18 21.40
C ASN A 420 7.70 0.47 20.22
N TYR A 421 7.00 0.92 19.18
CA TYR A 421 7.62 1.28 17.91
C TYR A 421 7.49 2.75 17.55
N GLY A 422 6.71 3.54 18.30
CA GLY A 422 6.55 4.94 17.96
C GLY A 422 5.91 5.81 19.03
N ILE A 423 6.05 7.12 18.82
CA ILE A 423 5.28 8.18 19.44
C ILE A 423 4.53 8.92 18.36
N ASP A 424 3.23 9.10 18.56
CA ASP A 424 2.35 9.82 17.65
C ASP A 424 1.99 11.18 18.24
N LEU A 425 2.18 12.21 17.43
CA LEU A 425 1.93 13.60 17.80
C LEU A 425 0.87 14.17 16.89
N VAL A 426 -0.17 14.77 17.44
CA VAL A 426 -1.22 15.43 16.66
C VAL A 426 -1.02 16.94 16.74
N ILE A 427 -0.88 17.55 15.57
CA ILE A 427 -0.63 18.99 15.42
C ILE A 427 -1.57 19.58 14.36
N ALA A 428 -1.66 20.90 14.28
CA ALA A 428 -2.32 21.57 13.15
C ALA A 428 -1.58 21.30 11.83
N THR A 429 -2.30 21.09 10.74
CA THR A 429 -1.71 20.77 9.44
C THR A 429 -0.79 21.87 8.92
N GLU A 430 -1.08 23.13 9.25
CA GLU A 430 -0.22 24.28 8.90
C GLU A 430 1.20 24.19 9.50
N ASP A 431 1.35 23.53 10.64
CA ASP A 431 2.64 23.35 11.34
C ASP A 431 3.44 22.12 10.88
N LYS A 432 2.85 21.27 10.01
CA LYS A 432 3.44 19.99 9.58
C LYS A 432 4.87 20.15 9.06
N ASN A 433 5.06 21.02 8.07
CA ASN A 433 6.37 21.16 7.41
C ASN A 433 7.43 21.65 8.41
N ARG A 434 7.06 22.60 9.28
CA ARG A 434 7.93 23.10 10.34
C ARG A 434 8.34 22.00 11.31
N ALA A 435 7.37 21.18 11.74
CA ALA A 435 7.60 20.03 12.62
C ALA A 435 8.49 18.96 11.98
N MET A 436 8.22 18.59 10.73
CA MET A 436 9.00 17.57 9.99
C MET A 436 10.46 18.01 9.83
N ILE A 437 10.71 19.28 9.48
CA ILE A 437 12.06 19.84 9.33
C ILE A 437 12.76 19.85 10.69
N ALA A 438 12.11 20.36 11.75
CA ALA A 438 12.69 20.45 13.10
C ALA A 438 13.06 19.06 13.65
N LEU A 439 12.19 18.07 13.48
CA LEU A 439 12.48 16.68 13.85
C LEU A 439 13.66 16.11 13.04
N SER A 440 13.71 16.39 11.72
CA SER A 440 14.80 15.91 10.88
C SER A 440 16.16 16.48 11.31
N ASP A 441 16.21 17.79 11.54
CA ASP A 441 17.44 18.48 11.92
C ASP A 441 17.94 18.03 13.29
N HIS A 442 17.02 17.87 14.25
CA HIS A 442 17.39 17.50 15.62
C HIS A 442 17.74 16.02 15.76
N LEU A 443 16.96 15.11 15.13
CA LEU A 443 17.07 13.68 15.35
C LEU A 443 18.09 13.00 14.41
N PHE A 444 18.31 13.52 13.20
CA PHE A 444 19.12 12.82 12.19
C PHE A 444 20.37 13.58 11.76
N THR A 445 20.41 14.91 11.85
CA THR A 445 21.59 15.70 11.41
C THR A 445 22.63 15.76 12.50
N ASN A 446 22.23 15.99 13.74
CA ASN A 446 23.17 16.06 14.87
C ASN A 446 23.84 14.72 15.19
N MET A 447 23.19 13.58 14.89
CA MET A 447 23.80 12.25 15.08
C MET A 447 24.98 11.98 14.13
N LYS A 448 24.98 12.56 12.91
CA LYS A 448 26.13 12.44 12.00
C LYS A 448 27.38 13.15 12.49
N VAL A 449 27.22 14.31 13.11
CA VAL A 449 28.33 15.10 13.65
C VAL A 449 29.02 14.36 14.83
N TYR A 450 28.25 13.70 15.67
CA TYR A 450 28.80 12.89 16.78
C TYR A 450 29.48 11.59 16.31
N ALA A 451 28.96 10.93 15.25
CA ALA A 451 29.53 9.72 14.70
C ALA A 451 30.84 9.96 13.89
N GLU A 452 31.04 11.18 13.39
CA GLU A 452 32.31 11.57 12.71
C GLU A 452 33.38 12.09 13.73
N MET A 453 33.00 12.35 14.99
CA MET A 453 33.91 12.81 16.04
C MET A 453 34.34 11.69 17.00
N THR A 454 33.81 10.47 16.88
CA THR A 454 34.20 9.26 17.63
C THR A 454 34.80 8.21 16.71
#